data_32752ad086f5a6ec6893aa85ff4dffad
#
_entry.id   32752ad086f5a6ec6893aa85ff4dffad
#
_cell.length_a   1.000
_cell.length_b   1.000
_cell.length_c   1.000
_cell.angle_alpha   90.00
_cell.angle_beta   90.00
_cell.angle_gamma   90.00
#
_symmetry.space_group_name_H-M   'P 1'
#
loop_
_entity.id
_entity.type
_entity.pdbx_description
1 polymer ?
#
loop_
_entity_poly.entity_id
_entity_poly.type
_entity_poly.pdbx_seq_one_letter_code
_entity_poly.pdbx_strand_id
1 'polypeptide(L)'
;MPALNNKTRKRNEPVFSVHSFSLLPAYDDNIVNMVELRTPSIDYIDNDENNINELDFYQKYRPMTFDDVYGQKNVVEALRSYVKQFHETGKLPPAIILAGLHGSGKTTLAFILARALNCEHVDKNWNPCNECDSCRGIVMDANAAITGFKYQAMSNLVNGIQDVRDLIAQSYMKSSLKKSVFVLDEAQALNKSQGAWDCFLNPIESGTPTLFIFCTTEPNKIAKAVRSRCSSWAFGPISKDNMMNLCVSILKAEGYSLKLKSDGSNDDKTVTKAQIIAAIERGNGSARDTLTALSTIVAGAQGVANSTNNMLLRSVFKRKRGETIRILTDAASNGESMDSIASTFADTLGRIIALSDGIPASDSDPDIIRNIAKMYHPRDFASCMTFMGDALAGMAWGAGDPRVYVEIAFMKTIDLLDRKHAANDKKEQ
;
A
#
# COMPACT_ATOMS: atom_id res chain seq x y z
N MET A 1 7.79 -57.99 -16.35
CA MET A 1 6.88 -57.28 -15.42
C MET A 1 7.52 -57.31 -14.05
N PRO A 2 7.91 -56.15 -13.48
CA PRO A 2 7.68 -55.93 -12.06
C PRO A 2 6.93 -54.59 -11.81
N ALA A 3 6.17 -54.61 -10.71
CA ALA A 3 5.22 -53.61 -10.29
C ALA A 3 5.83 -52.27 -9.87
N LEU A 4 5.23 -51.18 -10.31
CA LEU A 4 5.54 -49.81 -9.88
C LEU A 4 4.89 -49.53 -8.51
N ASN A 5 5.74 -49.34 -7.53
CA ASN A 5 5.37 -49.01 -6.16
C ASN A 5 5.02 -47.50 -6.07
N ASN A 6 3.75 -47.19 -5.93
CA ASN A 6 3.24 -45.86 -5.65
C ASN A 6 3.51 -45.48 -4.18
N LYS A 7 4.56 -44.70 -3.93
CA LYS A 7 4.77 -44.04 -2.64
C LYS A 7 4.00 -42.71 -2.62
N THR A 8 2.83 -42.74 -2.04
CA THR A 8 2.12 -41.56 -1.60
C THR A 8 2.95 -40.79 -0.58
N ARG A 9 3.46 -39.63 -0.98
CA ARG A 9 4.04 -38.64 -0.06
C ARG A 9 2.89 -38.02 0.76
N LYS A 10 2.79 -38.41 2.02
CA LYS A 10 2.00 -37.69 3.02
C LYS A 10 2.61 -36.27 3.17
N ARG A 11 1.82 -35.23 2.85
CA ARG A 11 2.11 -33.85 3.23
C ARG A 11 2.05 -33.79 4.76
N ASN A 12 3.14 -33.38 5.41
CA ASN A 12 3.14 -32.99 6.81
C ASN A 12 2.41 -31.66 6.94
N GLU A 13 1.17 -31.67 7.38
CA GLU A 13 0.47 -30.48 7.85
C GLU A 13 1.08 -30.11 9.21
N PRO A 14 1.50 -28.86 9.43
CA PRO A 14 1.89 -28.42 10.75
C PRO A 14 0.62 -28.26 11.62
N VAL A 15 0.44 -29.14 12.57
CA VAL A 15 -0.59 -29.05 13.62
C VAL A 15 -0.16 -27.94 14.57
N PHE A 16 -0.76 -26.76 14.46
CA PHE A 16 -0.55 -25.65 15.39
C PHE A 16 -1.59 -25.71 16.52
N SER A 17 -1.10 -25.81 17.75
CA SER A 17 -1.90 -25.81 18.98
C SER A 17 -2.55 -24.45 19.21
N VAL A 18 -3.87 -24.44 19.42
CA VAL A 18 -4.76 -23.26 19.57
C VAL A 18 -4.58 -22.52 20.92
N HIS A 19 -3.60 -22.89 21.76
CA HIS A 19 -3.58 -22.50 23.18
C HIS A 19 -2.83 -21.22 23.55
N SER A 20 -2.26 -20.44 22.62
CA SER A 20 -1.47 -19.24 22.98
C SER A 20 -2.15 -17.88 22.70
N PHE A 21 -3.45 -17.85 22.40
CA PHE A 21 -4.14 -16.62 21.97
C PHE A 21 -5.11 -15.99 22.99
N SER A 22 -5.18 -16.48 24.22
CA SER A 22 -6.16 -16.05 25.23
C SER A 22 -5.82 -14.76 26.00
N LEU A 23 -4.86 -13.95 25.56
CA LEU A 23 -4.40 -12.76 26.29
C LEU A 23 -4.50 -11.43 25.54
N LEU A 24 -5.36 -11.31 24.51
CA LEU A 24 -5.68 -10.03 23.86
C LEU A 24 -6.97 -9.49 24.48
N PRO A 25 -6.95 -8.45 25.34
CA PRO A 25 -8.18 -7.84 25.82
C PRO A 25 -8.82 -7.03 24.68
N ALA A 26 -10.11 -7.30 24.41
CA ALA A 26 -11.05 -6.48 23.65
C ALA A 26 -10.78 -6.28 22.14
N TYR A 27 -10.31 -7.27 21.45
CA TYR A 27 -10.63 -7.48 20.03
C TYR A 27 -11.55 -8.70 19.95
N ASP A 28 -12.70 -8.50 19.30
CA ASP A 28 -13.77 -9.46 19.16
C ASP A 28 -13.22 -10.85 18.80
N ASP A 29 -13.64 -11.91 19.51
CA ASP A 29 -13.23 -13.31 19.30
C ASP A 29 -13.54 -13.82 17.86
N ASN A 30 -14.20 -13.01 17.03
CA ASN A 30 -14.45 -13.25 15.61
C ASN A 30 -13.22 -13.08 14.71
N ILE A 31 -12.08 -12.58 15.22
CA ILE A 31 -10.80 -12.50 14.44
C ILE A 31 -10.21 -13.90 14.20
N VAL A 32 -10.71 -14.92 14.88
CA VAL A 32 -10.19 -16.30 14.78
C VAL A 32 -10.64 -17.03 13.50
N ASN A 33 -11.65 -16.54 12.78
CA ASN A 33 -12.03 -17.07 11.47
C ASN A 33 -11.16 -16.49 10.36
N MET A 34 -9.86 -16.77 10.45
CA MET A 34 -8.88 -16.30 9.49
C MET A 34 -8.97 -17.09 8.20
N VAL A 35 -9.15 -16.35 7.10
CA VAL A 35 -8.85 -16.83 5.77
C VAL A 35 -7.42 -17.36 5.79
N GLU A 36 -7.22 -18.66 5.54
CA GLU A 36 -5.89 -19.20 5.29
C GLU A 36 -5.30 -18.40 4.12
N LEU A 37 -4.24 -17.63 4.40
CA LEU A 37 -3.49 -16.98 3.34
C LEU A 37 -2.91 -18.10 2.46
N ARG A 38 -3.41 -18.21 1.24
CA ARG A 38 -2.72 -18.98 0.22
C ARG A 38 -1.47 -18.20 -0.13
N THR A 39 -0.31 -18.71 0.30
CA THR A 39 0.95 -18.21 -0.25
C THR A 39 0.87 -18.35 -1.77
N PRO A 40 1.18 -17.27 -2.53
CA PRO A 40 1.26 -17.39 -3.97
C PRO A 40 2.21 -18.55 -4.29
N SER A 41 1.80 -19.44 -5.21
CA SER A 41 2.67 -20.47 -5.70
C SER A 41 3.87 -19.77 -6.33
N ILE A 42 5.03 -20.03 -5.79
CA ILE A 42 6.35 -19.40 -6.05
C ILE A 42 6.79 -19.51 -7.53
N ASP A 43 6.08 -20.29 -8.32
CA ASP A 43 6.39 -20.58 -9.73
C ASP A 43 6.24 -19.40 -10.70
N TYR A 44 5.85 -18.20 -10.23
CA TYR A 44 5.59 -17.02 -11.06
C TYR A 44 6.64 -15.91 -10.98
N ILE A 45 7.65 -16.07 -10.15
CA ILE A 45 8.77 -15.12 -10.04
C ILE A 45 10.02 -15.91 -10.43
N ASP A 46 10.78 -15.39 -11.39
CA ASP A 46 12.01 -15.95 -11.93
C ASP A 46 12.68 -17.03 -11.09
N ASN A 47 13.15 -18.13 -11.73
CA ASN A 47 13.75 -19.33 -11.19
C ASN A 47 15.01 -19.13 -10.32
N ASP A 48 15.14 -18.01 -9.63
CA ASP A 48 16.22 -17.74 -8.68
C ASP A 48 15.69 -17.94 -7.24
N GLU A 49 15.72 -19.19 -6.78
CA GLU A 49 15.32 -19.58 -5.41
C GLU A 49 16.02 -18.74 -4.32
N ASN A 50 17.16 -18.13 -4.64
CA ASN A 50 17.93 -17.29 -3.72
C ASN A 50 17.36 -15.86 -3.57
N ASN A 51 16.51 -15.40 -4.47
CA ASN A 51 16.00 -14.03 -4.48
C ASN A 51 14.61 -13.87 -3.78
N ILE A 52 13.94 -14.98 -3.49
CA ILE A 52 12.58 -14.98 -2.91
C ILE A 52 12.59 -14.57 -1.44
N ASN A 53 13.67 -14.84 -0.70
CA ASN A 53 13.80 -14.48 0.71
C ASN A 53 14.05 -12.98 0.94
N GLU A 54 14.43 -12.23 -0.12
CA GLU A 54 14.67 -10.79 -0.07
C GLU A 54 13.48 -9.97 -0.60
N LEU A 55 12.41 -10.61 -1.10
CA LEU A 55 11.25 -9.91 -1.63
C LEU A 55 10.48 -9.20 -0.53
N ASP A 56 10.13 -7.94 -0.78
CA ASP A 56 9.20 -7.16 0.03
C ASP A 56 7.85 -7.92 0.18
N PHE A 57 7.27 -7.91 1.38
CA PHE A 57 5.97 -8.55 1.66
C PHE A 57 4.89 -8.15 0.67
N TYR A 58 4.94 -6.93 0.14
CA TYR A 58 4.01 -6.48 -0.89
C TYR A 58 4.10 -7.33 -2.18
N GLN A 59 5.28 -7.78 -2.58
CA GLN A 59 5.47 -8.62 -3.75
C GLN A 59 5.13 -10.07 -3.43
N LYS A 60 5.66 -10.60 -2.32
CA LYS A 60 5.49 -11.99 -1.89
C LYS A 60 4.03 -12.35 -1.60
N TYR A 61 3.28 -11.45 -0.95
CA TYR A 61 1.88 -11.67 -0.54
C TYR A 61 0.88 -10.95 -1.42
N ARG A 62 1.20 -10.77 -2.70
CA ARG A 62 0.27 -10.16 -3.64
C ARG A 62 -0.94 -11.08 -3.83
N PRO A 63 -2.20 -10.58 -3.67
CA PRO A 63 -3.41 -11.39 -3.87
C PRO A 63 -3.47 -12.06 -5.24
N MET A 64 -3.78 -13.35 -5.26
CA MET A 64 -3.88 -14.16 -6.46
C MET A 64 -5.33 -14.52 -6.79
N THR A 65 -6.24 -14.41 -5.80
CA THR A 65 -7.67 -14.66 -5.92
C THR A 65 -8.47 -13.50 -5.36
N PHE A 66 -9.75 -13.44 -5.65
CA PHE A 66 -10.65 -12.45 -5.07
C PHE A 66 -10.80 -12.61 -3.55
N ASP A 67 -10.67 -13.85 -3.05
CA ASP A 67 -10.79 -14.16 -1.61
C ASP A 67 -9.58 -13.68 -0.82
N ASP A 68 -8.43 -13.47 -1.45
CA ASP A 68 -7.21 -12.97 -0.81
C ASP A 68 -7.21 -11.44 -0.62
N VAL A 69 -8.21 -10.73 -1.19
CA VAL A 69 -8.23 -9.26 -1.18
C VAL A 69 -8.85 -8.74 0.11
N TYR A 70 -8.06 -8.02 0.89
CA TYR A 70 -8.51 -7.34 2.10
C TYR A 70 -9.18 -5.99 1.76
N GLY A 71 -10.38 -5.80 2.24
CA GLY A 71 -11.19 -4.62 1.93
C GLY A 71 -11.80 -4.65 0.52
N GLN A 72 -12.19 -3.48 -0.02
CA GLN A 72 -12.72 -3.29 -1.38
C GLN A 72 -13.93 -4.20 -1.74
N LYS A 73 -14.74 -4.63 -0.75
CA LYS A 73 -15.82 -5.63 -0.93
C LYS A 73 -16.70 -5.34 -2.14
N ASN A 74 -17.17 -4.10 -2.29
CA ASN A 74 -18.08 -3.72 -3.39
C ASN A 74 -17.42 -3.91 -4.76
N VAL A 75 -16.14 -3.58 -4.90
CA VAL A 75 -15.39 -3.76 -6.15
C VAL A 75 -15.18 -5.24 -6.43
N VAL A 76 -14.75 -5.99 -5.43
CA VAL A 76 -14.54 -7.45 -5.54
C VAL A 76 -15.83 -8.16 -5.98
N GLU A 77 -16.98 -7.88 -5.35
CA GLU A 77 -18.27 -8.47 -5.70
C GLU A 77 -18.72 -8.10 -7.12
N ALA A 78 -18.50 -6.85 -7.53
CA ALA A 78 -18.81 -6.42 -8.88
C ALA A 78 -17.94 -7.14 -9.94
N LEU A 79 -16.63 -7.27 -9.69
CA LEU A 79 -15.75 -7.98 -10.60
C LEU A 79 -16.06 -9.49 -10.66
N ARG A 80 -16.41 -10.11 -9.53
CA ARG A 80 -16.93 -11.49 -9.51
C ARG A 80 -18.20 -11.65 -10.36
N SER A 81 -19.12 -10.68 -10.25
CA SER A 81 -20.33 -10.68 -11.05
C SER A 81 -20.03 -10.61 -12.54
N TYR A 82 -19.00 -9.86 -12.96
CA TYR A 82 -18.56 -9.85 -14.36
C TYR A 82 -17.99 -11.20 -14.80
N VAL A 83 -17.20 -11.87 -13.96
CA VAL A 83 -16.69 -13.22 -14.25
C VAL A 83 -17.85 -14.17 -14.42
N LYS A 84 -18.80 -14.21 -13.47
CA LYS A 84 -20.00 -15.03 -13.54
C LYS A 84 -20.78 -14.76 -14.84
N GLN A 85 -21.10 -13.50 -15.11
CA GLN A 85 -21.87 -13.11 -16.30
C GLN A 85 -21.15 -13.54 -17.59
N PHE A 86 -19.84 -13.40 -17.66
CA PHE A 86 -19.06 -13.80 -18.82
C PHE A 86 -19.09 -15.30 -19.06
N HIS A 87 -18.88 -16.12 -18.02
CA HIS A 87 -18.93 -17.57 -18.13
C HIS A 87 -20.33 -18.10 -18.48
N GLU A 88 -21.39 -17.42 -18.04
CA GLU A 88 -22.79 -17.81 -18.31
C GLU A 88 -23.31 -17.29 -19.67
N THR A 89 -22.93 -16.08 -20.07
CA THR A 89 -23.57 -15.38 -21.22
C THR A 89 -22.60 -14.87 -22.28
N GLY A 90 -21.29 -14.93 -22.04
CA GLY A 90 -20.26 -14.33 -22.90
C GLY A 90 -20.23 -12.80 -22.89
N LYS A 91 -21.05 -12.12 -22.06
CA LYS A 91 -21.21 -10.66 -22.07
C LYS A 91 -20.36 -9.99 -21.00
N LEU A 92 -19.71 -8.91 -21.37
CA LEU A 92 -18.94 -8.03 -20.49
C LEU A 92 -19.13 -6.56 -20.90
N PRO A 93 -18.92 -5.60 -19.99
CA PRO A 93 -18.77 -4.21 -20.40
C PRO A 93 -17.57 -4.08 -21.34
N PRO A 94 -17.60 -3.16 -22.32
CA PRO A 94 -16.51 -2.99 -23.28
C PRO A 94 -15.21 -2.50 -22.63
N ALA A 95 -15.32 -1.74 -21.55
CA ALA A 95 -14.19 -1.25 -20.79
C ALA A 95 -14.54 -1.03 -19.32
N ILE A 96 -13.52 -1.15 -18.47
CA ILE A 96 -13.63 -0.96 -17.02
C ILE A 96 -12.59 0.08 -16.58
N ILE A 97 -12.99 0.99 -15.69
CA ILE A 97 -12.09 1.91 -15.00
C ILE A 97 -11.98 1.49 -13.53
N LEU A 98 -10.76 1.26 -13.08
CA LEU A 98 -10.41 1.03 -11.68
C LEU A 98 -9.67 2.26 -11.15
N ALA A 99 -10.35 3.06 -10.35
CA ALA A 99 -9.85 4.35 -9.87
C ALA A 99 -9.60 4.34 -8.35
N GLY A 100 -8.49 4.92 -7.89
CA GLY A 100 -8.19 5.05 -6.46
C GLY A 100 -6.73 5.29 -6.17
N LEU A 101 -6.39 5.44 -4.90
CA LEU A 101 -5.03 5.75 -4.43
C LEU A 101 -4.00 4.72 -4.88
N HIS A 102 -2.71 5.11 -4.88
CA HIS A 102 -1.60 4.17 -5.08
C HIS A 102 -1.68 3.05 -4.04
N GLY A 103 -1.28 1.83 -4.43
CA GLY A 103 -1.26 0.69 -3.50
C GLY A 103 -2.62 0.19 -3.00
N SER A 104 -3.76 0.68 -3.54
CA SER A 104 -5.12 0.25 -3.14
C SER A 104 -5.59 -1.08 -3.76
N GLY A 105 -4.77 -1.71 -4.62
CA GLY A 105 -5.05 -3.02 -5.23
C GLY A 105 -5.65 -2.98 -6.63
N LYS A 106 -5.73 -1.82 -7.32
CA LYS A 106 -6.32 -1.69 -8.68
C LYS A 106 -5.73 -2.67 -9.68
N THR A 107 -4.43 -2.62 -9.87
CA THR A 107 -3.70 -3.45 -10.82
C THR A 107 -3.79 -4.93 -10.43
N THR A 108 -3.71 -5.25 -9.15
CA THR A 108 -3.89 -6.62 -8.63
C THR A 108 -5.25 -7.19 -8.99
N LEU A 109 -6.34 -6.45 -8.73
CA LEU A 109 -7.69 -6.89 -9.10
C LEU A 109 -7.91 -6.96 -10.62
N ALA A 110 -7.26 -6.11 -11.41
CA ALA A 110 -7.27 -6.22 -12.87
C ALA A 110 -6.67 -7.55 -13.35
N PHE A 111 -5.56 -8.00 -12.75
CA PHE A 111 -4.95 -9.29 -13.05
C PHE A 111 -5.79 -10.48 -12.59
N ILE A 112 -6.35 -10.41 -11.38
CA ILE A 112 -7.26 -11.45 -10.89
C ILE A 112 -8.47 -11.58 -11.83
N LEU A 113 -9.07 -10.45 -12.25
CA LEU A 113 -10.17 -10.44 -13.20
C LEU A 113 -9.76 -11.07 -14.55
N ALA A 114 -8.62 -10.67 -15.10
CA ALA A 114 -8.13 -11.20 -16.38
C ALA A 114 -7.94 -12.72 -16.33
N ARG A 115 -7.33 -13.24 -15.25
CA ARG A 115 -7.18 -14.68 -15.02
C ARG A 115 -8.53 -15.37 -14.86
N ALA A 116 -9.43 -14.85 -14.01
CA ALA A 116 -10.72 -15.45 -13.75
C ALA A 116 -11.62 -15.55 -14.99
N LEU A 117 -11.59 -14.52 -15.87
CA LEU A 117 -12.30 -14.54 -17.16
C LEU A 117 -11.79 -15.64 -18.09
N ASN A 118 -10.52 -15.97 -18.03
CA ASN A 118 -9.85 -16.90 -18.95
C ASN A 118 -9.58 -18.26 -18.31
N CYS A 119 -9.81 -18.42 -17.03
CA CYS A 119 -9.55 -19.64 -16.28
C CYS A 119 -10.39 -20.81 -16.81
N GLU A 120 -9.76 -21.99 -16.91
CA GLU A 120 -10.44 -23.22 -17.29
C GLU A 120 -11.21 -23.82 -16.12
N HIS A 121 -10.74 -23.58 -14.88
CA HIS A 121 -11.24 -24.20 -13.67
C HIS A 121 -11.50 -23.13 -12.59
N VAL A 122 -12.48 -22.24 -12.84
CA VAL A 122 -12.92 -21.29 -11.80
C VAL A 122 -13.62 -22.06 -10.66
N ASP A 123 -13.39 -21.62 -9.44
CA ASP A 123 -14.06 -22.20 -8.28
C ASP A 123 -15.51 -21.68 -8.13
N LYS A 124 -16.24 -22.18 -7.10
CA LYS A 124 -17.60 -21.74 -6.78
C LYS A 124 -17.73 -20.26 -6.45
N ASN A 125 -16.63 -19.62 -6.06
CA ASN A 125 -16.52 -18.20 -5.74
C ASN A 125 -15.99 -17.38 -6.93
N TRP A 126 -15.88 -17.99 -8.12
CA TRP A 126 -15.36 -17.36 -9.33
C TRP A 126 -13.89 -16.92 -9.22
N ASN A 127 -13.10 -17.56 -8.35
CA ASN A 127 -11.67 -17.34 -8.28
C ASN A 127 -10.95 -18.08 -9.41
N PRO A 128 -9.84 -17.50 -9.94
CA PRO A 128 -8.98 -18.22 -10.87
C PRO A 128 -8.25 -19.36 -10.17
N CYS A 129 -7.98 -20.48 -10.87
CA CYS A 129 -7.21 -21.59 -10.32
C CYS A 129 -5.72 -21.29 -10.15
N ASN A 130 -5.18 -20.32 -10.89
CA ASN A 130 -3.78 -19.94 -10.97
C ASN A 130 -2.80 -21.03 -11.48
N GLU A 131 -3.31 -22.17 -11.96
CA GLU A 131 -2.52 -23.35 -12.36
C GLU A 131 -2.66 -23.68 -13.86
N CYS A 132 -3.80 -23.37 -14.51
CA CYS A 132 -4.01 -23.64 -15.92
C CYS A 132 -3.15 -22.71 -16.80
N ASP A 133 -2.95 -23.10 -18.05
CA ASP A 133 -2.08 -22.36 -18.99
C ASP A 133 -2.51 -20.91 -19.17
N SER A 134 -3.82 -20.63 -19.22
CA SER A 134 -4.35 -19.28 -19.29
C SER A 134 -4.00 -18.45 -18.05
N CYS A 135 -4.11 -19.02 -16.85
CA CYS A 135 -3.75 -18.34 -15.62
C CYS A 135 -2.24 -18.09 -15.52
N ARG A 136 -1.42 -19.06 -15.90
CA ARG A 136 0.04 -18.94 -15.89
C ARG A 136 0.54 -17.93 -16.92
N GLY A 137 -0.12 -17.83 -18.06
CA GLY A 137 0.25 -16.87 -19.12
C GLY A 137 -0.15 -15.42 -18.82
N ILE A 138 -1.03 -15.18 -17.86
CA ILE A 138 -1.46 -13.81 -17.45
C ILE A 138 -0.62 -13.35 -16.25
N VAL A 139 0.60 -12.89 -16.54
CA VAL A 139 1.57 -12.38 -15.56
C VAL A 139 1.89 -10.91 -15.80
N MET A 140 2.52 -10.26 -14.81
CA MET A 140 2.92 -8.84 -14.92
C MET A 140 4.17 -8.62 -15.79
N ASP A 141 4.58 -9.60 -16.57
CA ASP A 141 5.68 -9.45 -17.49
C ASP A 141 5.17 -8.81 -18.80
N ALA A 142 5.84 -7.74 -19.25
CA ALA A 142 5.58 -7.11 -20.54
C ALA A 142 5.88 -8.04 -21.72
N ASN A 143 6.68 -9.07 -21.51
CA ASN A 143 7.06 -10.10 -22.48
C ASN A 143 6.17 -11.35 -22.39
N ALA A 144 5.06 -11.31 -21.63
CA ALA A 144 4.17 -12.44 -21.50
C ALA A 144 3.75 -12.97 -22.89
N ALA A 145 4.09 -14.23 -23.13
CA ALA A 145 3.98 -14.85 -24.46
C ALA A 145 2.55 -15.22 -24.86
N ILE A 146 1.57 -15.00 -23.97
CA ILE A 146 0.19 -15.38 -24.25
C ILE A 146 -0.51 -14.35 -25.13
N THR A 147 -0.97 -14.76 -26.30
CA THR A 147 -1.67 -13.88 -27.25
C THR A 147 -3.04 -13.49 -26.69
N GLY A 148 -3.32 -12.18 -26.60
CA GLY A 148 -4.61 -11.67 -26.11
C GLY A 148 -4.56 -11.10 -24.70
N PHE A 149 -3.43 -11.23 -23.98
CA PHE A 149 -3.20 -10.47 -22.76
C PHE A 149 -2.10 -9.44 -22.95
N LYS A 150 -2.31 -8.23 -22.44
CA LYS A 150 -1.30 -7.19 -22.39
C LYS A 150 -1.41 -6.37 -21.11
N TYR A 151 -0.28 -6.18 -20.45
CA TYR A 151 -0.10 -5.18 -19.39
C TYR A 151 0.77 -4.05 -19.94
N GLN A 152 0.33 -2.80 -19.79
CA GLN A 152 1.08 -1.64 -20.23
C GLN A 152 0.94 -0.49 -19.24
N ALA A 153 2.06 -0.05 -18.67
CA ALA A 153 2.10 1.21 -17.93
C ALA A 153 2.11 2.36 -18.93
N MET A 154 1.07 3.18 -18.92
CA MET A 154 0.90 4.29 -19.86
C MET A 154 1.92 5.42 -19.64
N SER A 155 2.54 5.47 -18.47
CA SER A 155 3.66 6.36 -18.18
C SER A 155 4.92 6.06 -19.00
N ASN A 156 5.07 4.82 -19.50
CA ASN A 156 6.25 4.32 -20.19
C ASN A 156 6.13 4.39 -21.73
N LEU A 157 5.12 5.08 -22.27
CA LEU A 157 4.99 5.30 -23.71
C LEU A 157 6.08 6.26 -24.20
N VAL A 158 6.84 5.84 -25.19
CA VAL A 158 7.97 6.60 -25.77
C VAL A 158 7.51 7.44 -26.96
N ASN A 159 6.72 6.84 -27.85
CA ASN A 159 6.25 7.45 -29.10
C ASN A 159 4.84 8.05 -29.00
N GLY A 160 4.34 8.22 -27.77
CA GLY A 160 3.09 8.91 -27.48
C GLY A 160 1.88 8.27 -28.16
N ILE A 161 1.20 9.01 -29.07
CA ILE A 161 -0.03 8.54 -29.73
C ILE A 161 0.21 7.33 -30.65
N GLN A 162 1.41 7.16 -31.20
CA GLN A 162 1.69 6.03 -32.08
C GLN A 162 1.68 4.72 -31.30
N ASP A 163 2.28 4.68 -30.12
CA ASP A 163 2.22 3.49 -29.23
C ASP A 163 0.77 3.12 -28.90
N VAL A 164 -0.10 4.14 -28.68
CA VAL A 164 -1.53 3.91 -28.43
C VAL A 164 -2.23 3.32 -29.65
N ARG A 165 -1.94 3.80 -30.87
CA ARG A 165 -2.51 3.25 -32.11
C ARG A 165 -2.07 1.81 -32.34
N ASP A 166 -0.82 1.49 -32.05
CA ASP A 166 -0.28 0.14 -32.17
C ASP A 166 -0.93 -0.80 -31.15
N LEU A 167 -1.15 -0.32 -29.93
CA LEU A 167 -1.89 -1.04 -28.91
C LEU A 167 -3.34 -1.32 -29.34
N ILE A 168 -4.02 -0.33 -29.90
CA ILE A 168 -5.38 -0.50 -30.44
C ILE A 168 -5.37 -1.50 -31.60
N ALA A 169 -4.42 -1.44 -32.53
CA ALA A 169 -4.29 -2.41 -33.61
C ALA A 169 -4.13 -3.85 -33.07
N GLN A 170 -3.31 -4.03 -32.02
CA GLN A 170 -3.15 -5.32 -31.34
C GLN A 170 -4.44 -5.83 -30.70
N SER A 171 -5.31 -4.94 -30.23
CA SER A 171 -6.58 -5.32 -29.58
C SER A 171 -7.58 -6.01 -30.51
N TYR A 172 -7.40 -5.91 -31.81
CA TYR A 172 -8.22 -6.61 -32.82
C TYR A 172 -7.62 -7.96 -33.27
N MET A 173 -6.41 -8.29 -32.80
CA MET A 173 -5.77 -9.56 -33.20
C MET A 173 -6.48 -10.75 -32.56
N LYS A 174 -6.37 -11.89 -33.23
CA LYS A 174 -6.90 -13.16 -32.73
C LYS A 174 -6.18 -13.55 -31.44
N SER A 175 -6.94 -13.89 -30.43
CA SER A 175 -6.48 -14.29 -29.10
C SER A 175 -6.44 -15.82 -28.98
N SER A 176 -5.50 -16.33 -28.18
CA SER A 176 -5.52 -17.70 -27.67
C SER A 176 -6.38 -17.84 -26.40
N LEU A 177 -6.73 -16.71 -25.78
CA LEU A 177 -7.59 -16.64 -24.59
C LEU A 177 -9.07 -16.61 -24.95
N LYS A 178 -9.95 -17.04 -24.03
CA LYS A 178 -11.42 -16.92 -24.15
C LYS A 178 -11.85 -15.46 -24.33
N LYS A 179 -11.14 -14.54 -23.62
CA LYS A 179 -11.35 -13.10 -23.70
C LYS A 179 -9.99 -12.37 -23.70
N SER A 180 -9.73 -11.60 -24.74
CA SER A 180 -8.58 -10.70 -24.73
C SER A 180 -8.76 -9.64 -23.64
N VAL A 181 -7.70 -9.35 -22.86
CA VAL A 181 -7.71 -8.35 -21.78
C VAL A 181 -6.47 -7.50 -21.85
N PHE A 182 -6.65 -6.18 -21.95
CA PHE A 182 -5.56 -5.22 -21.92
C PHE A 182 -5.67 -4.38 -20.66
N VAL A 183 -4.68 -4.52 -19.75
CA VAL A 183 -4.58 -3.76 -18.51
C VAL A 183 -3.67 -2.55 -18.75
N LEU A 184 -4.25 -1.36 -18.70
CA LEU A 184 -3.60 -0.09 -18.98
C LEU A 184 -3.43 0.66 -17.66
N ASP A 185 -2.24 0.54 -17.08
CA ASP A 185 -1.93 1.12 -15.78
C ASP A 185 -1.44 2.57 -15.93
N GLU A 186 -1.63 3.38 -14.89
CA GLU A 186 -1.34 4.81 -14.92
C GLU A 186 -2.01 5.53 -16.10
N ALA A 187 -3.28 5.16 -16.38
CA ALA A 187 -4.01 5.60 -17.58
C ALA A 187 -4.10 7.13 -17.71
N GLN A 188 -4.03 7.90 -16.60
CA GLN A 188 -3.96 9.36 -16.63
C GLN A 188 -2.77 9.90 -17.43
N ALA A 189 -1.71 9.10 -17.61
CA ALA A 189 -0.54 9.49 -18.39
C ALA A 189 -0.84 9.69 -19.88
N LEU A 190 -1.94 9.10 -20.40
CA LEU A 190 -2.41 9.33 -21.79
C LEU A 190 -2.69 10.81 -22.09
N ASN A 191 -2.97 11.63 -21.08
CA ASN A 191 -3.14 13.08 -21.26
C ASN A 191 -1.88 13.81 -21.74
N LYS A 192 -0.70 13.18 -21.62
CA LYS A 192 0.56 13.73 -22.17
C LYS A 192 0.56 13.73 -23.70
N SER A 193 -0.26 12.89 -24.33
CA SER A 193 -0.34 12.75 -25.79
C SER A 193 -1.71 13.21 -26.29
N GLN A 194 -1.73 14.32 -27.03
CA GLN A 194 -2.97 14.88 -27.57
C GLN A 194 -3.70 13.86 -28.47
N GLY A 195 -5.00 13.67 -28.26
CA GLY A 195 -5.81 12.73 -29.02
C GLY A 195 -5.64 11.24 -28.66
N ALA A 196 -4.81 10.90 -27.69
CA ALA A 196 -4.60 9.51 -27.27
C ALA A 196 -5.89 8.83 -26.78
N TRP A 197 -6.73 9.54 -26.03
CA TRP A 197 -8.02 9.04 -25.58
C TRP A 197 -9.02 8.79 -26.73
N ASP A 198 -8.95 9.58 -27.80
CA ASP A 198 -9.87 9.45 -28.93
C ASP A 198 -9.65 8.13 -29.68
N CYS A 199 -8.43 7.58 -29.62
CA CYS A 199 -8.13 6.26 -30.18
C CYS A 199 -8.94 5.12 -29.54
N PHE A 200 -9.38 5.28 -28.30
CA PHE A 200 -10.18 4.27 -27.60
C PHE A 200 -11.68 4.37 -27.84
N LEU A 201 -12.19 5.49 -28.37
CA LEU A 201 -13.63 5.70 -28.53
C LEU A 201 -14.25 4.64 -29.47
N ASN A 202 -13.70 4.48 -30.67
CA ASN A 202 -14.21 3.52 -31.64
C ASN A 202 -14.11 2.06 -31.14
N PRO A 203 -12.97 1.58 -30.59
CA PRO A 203 -12.89 0.26 -29.99
C PRO A 203 -13.93 -0.01 -28.91
N ILE A 204 -14.21 0.97 -28.06
CA ILE A 204 -15.17 0.82 -26.95
C ILE A 204 -16.62 0.83 -27.47
N GLU A 205 -16.94 1.65 -28.49
CA GLU A 205 -18.29 1.77 -29.07
C GLU A 205 -18.65 0.63 -30.01
N SER A 206 -17.77 0.34 -30.98
CA SER A 206 -18.02 -0.65 -32.03
C SER A 206 -17.84 -2.08 -31.53
N GLY A 207 -17.22 -2.26 -30.37
CA GLY A 207 -16.88 -3.55 -29.80
C GLY A 207 -15.60 -4.14 -30.40
N THR A 208 -14.65 -4.45 -29.54
CA THR A 208 -13.49 -5.26 -29.87
C THR A 208 -13.59 -6.59 -29.16
N PRO A 209 -12.88 -7.63 -29.60
CA PRO A 209 -12.73 -8.85 -28.83
C PRO A 209 -12.04 -8.61 -27.48
N THR A 210 -11.42 -7.45 -27.29
CA THR A 210 -10.60 -7.08 -26.11
C THR A 210 -11.38 -6.29 -25.07
N LEU A 211 -11.26 -6.67 -23.81
CA LEU A 211 -11.67 -5.88 -22.65
C LEU A 211 -10.53 -4.93 -22.27
N PHE A 212 -10.80 -3.63 -22.25
CA PHE A 212 -9.86 -2.65 -21.71
C PHE A 212 -10.10 -2.41 -20.23
N ILE A 213 -9.04 -2.49 -19.41
CA ILE A 213 -9.08 -2.16 -17.99
C ILE A 213 -8.12 -0.99 -17.75
N PHE A 214 -8.68 0.18 -17.48
CA PHE A 214 -7.92 1.38 -17.16
C PHE A 214 -7.72 1.50 -15.66
N CYS A 215 -6.49 1.40 -15.17
CA CYS A 215 -6.13 1.68 -13.78
C CYS A 215 -5.63 3.11 -13.66
N THR A 216 -6.15 3.91 -12.72
CA THR A 216 -5.79 5.31 -12.55
C THR A 216 -5.88 5.77 -11.11
N THR A 217 -5.02 6.72 -10.73
CA THR A 217 -5.15 7.48 -9.48
C THR A 217 -5.99 8.75 -9.66
N GLU A 218 -6.19 9.18 -10.92
CA GLU A 218 -6.85 10.45 -11.26
C GLU A 218 -7.98 10.24 -12.27
N PRO A 219 -9.15 9.75 -11.83
CA PRO A 219 -10.27 9.43 -12.73
C PRO A 219 -10.77 10.65 -13.51
N ASN A 220 -10.58 11.85 -12.98
CA ASN A 220 -10.98 13.09 -13.67
C ASN A 220 -10.10 13.42 -14.88
N LYS A 221 -8.90 12.85 -14.97
CA LYS A 221 -8.01 12.99 -16.12
C LYS A 221 -8.37 12.06 -17.28
N ILE A 222 -9.24 11.07 -17.08
CA ILE A 222 -9.79 10.27 -18.17
C ILE A 222 -10.78 11.12 -18.96
N ALA A 223 -10.65 11.15 -20.30
CA ALA A 223 -11.52 11.90 -21.17
C ALA A 223 -13.01 11.56 -20.91
N LYS A 224 -13.86 12.57 -20.77
CA LYS A 224 -15.28 12.41 -20.44
C LYS A 224 -16.00 11.46 -21.40
N ALA A 225 -15.68 11.54 -22.68
CA ALA A 225 -16.25 10.68 -23.73
C ALA A 225 -15.93 9.19 -23.51
N VAL A 226 -14.71 8.85 -23.09
CA VAL A 226 -14.31 7.46 -22.76
C VAL A 226 -14.95 7.03 -21.46
N ARG A 227 -14.89 7.90 -20.42
CA ARG A 227 -15.43 7.59 -19.09
C ARG A 227 -16.91 7.28 -19.10
N SER A 228 -17.70 7.96 -19.93
CA SER A 228 -19.16 7.74 -20.03
C SER A 228 -19.52 6.36 -20.63
N ARG A 229 -18.56 5.67 -21.26
CA ARG A 229 -18.73 4.36 -21.91
C ARG A 229 -18.13 3.22 -21.12
N CYS A 230 -17.48 3.53 -20.00
CA CYS A 230 -16.81 2.55 -19.15
C CYS A 230 -17.60 2.29 -17.87
N SER A 231 -17.55 1.06 -17.38
CA SER A 231 -17.96 0.76 -16.01
C SER A 231 -16.86 1.20 -15.04
N SER A 232 -17.18 2.12 -14.13
CA SER A 232 -16.18 2.74 -13.24
C SER A 232 -16.34 2.26 -11.81
N TRP A 233 -15.24 1.84 -11.19
CA TRP A 233 -15.17 1.36 -9.81
C TRP A 233 -14.12 2.13 -9.03
N ALA A 234 -14.53 2.68 -7.89
CA ALA A 234 -13.67 3.46 -7.02
C ALA A 234 -13.14 2.61 -5.86
N PHE A 235 -11.83 2.63 -5.68
CA PHE A 235 -11.11 2.02 -4.55
C PHE A 235 -10.93 3.07 -3.46
N GLY A 236 -11.47 2.77 -2.28
CA GLY A 236 -11.21 3.56 -1.09
C GLY A 236 -9.89 3.16 -0.39
N PRO A 237 -9.46 3.94 0.61
CA PRO A 237 -8.39 3.49 1.51
C PRO A 237 -8.82 2.21 2.23
N ILE A 238 -7.89 1.31 2.45
CA ILE A 238 -8.15 0.09 3.23
C ILE A 238 -8.28 0.50 4.71
N SER A 239 -9.35 0.03 5.37
CA SER A 239 -9.57 0.34 6.79
C SER A 239 -8.44 -0.18 7.67
N LYS A 240 -8.19 0.48 8.81
CA LYS A 240 -7.15 0.07 9.76
C LYS A 240 -7.33 -1.38 10.23
N ASP A 241 -8.57 -1.84 10.42
CA ASP A 241 -8.87 -3.21 10.84
C ASP A 241 -8.51 -4.23 9.76
N ASN A 242 -8.91 -3.98 8.51
CA ASN A 242 -8.53 -4.85 7.39
C ASN A 242 -7.01 -4.88 7.19
N MET A 243 -6.34 -3.74 7.38
CA MET A 243 -4.89 -3.65 7.27
C MET A 243 -4.19 -4.38 8.41
N MET A 244 -4.73 -4.29 9.65
CA MET A 244 -4.23 -5.05 10.80
C MET A 244 -4.35 -6.55 10.53
N ASN A 245 -5.51 -7.02 10.05
CA ASN A 245 -5.74 -8.42 9.72
C ASN A 245 -4.75 -8.91 8.65
N LEU A 246 -4.52 -8.12 7.60
CA LEU A 246 -3.53 -8.42 6.56
C LEU A 246 -2.12 -8.55 7.15
N CYS A 247 -1.66 -7.57 7.94
CA CYS A 247 -0.34 -7.59 8.56
C CYS A 247 -0.14 -8.80 9.49
N VAL A 248 -1.14 -9.07 10.34
CA VAL A 248 -1.12 -10.21 11.26
C VAL A 248 -1.07 -11.54 10.51
N SER A 249 -1.83 -11.68 9.43
CA SER A 249 -1.84 -12.89 8.61
C SER A 249 -0.47 -13.15 7.99
N ILE A 250 0.15 -12.10 7.43
CA ILE A 250 1.48 -12.19 6.81
C ILE A 250 2.55 -12.53 7.86
N LEU A 251 2.56 -11.84 9.00
CA LEU A 251 3.52 -12.11 10.07
C LEU A 251 3.42 -13.55 10.59
N LYS A 252 2.20 -14.09 10.70
CA LYS A 252 2.00 -15.50 11.05
C LYS A 252 2.54 -16.44 9.99
N ALA A 253 2.29 -16.17 8.71
CA ALA A 253 2.81 -16.97 7.60
C ALA A 253 4.34 -16.98 7.57
N GLU A 254 5.00 -15.89 7.98
CA GLU A 254 6.45 -15.76 8.12
C GLU A 254 7.00 -16.34 9.43
N GLY A 255 6.13 -16.84 10.30
CA GLY A 255 6.53 -17.45 11.58
C GLY A 255 6.90 -16.45 12.68
N TYR A 256 6.42 -15.18 12.58
CA TYR A 256 6.62 -14.19 13.62
C TYR A 256 5.61 -14.34 14.76
N SER A 257 6.10 -14.16 15.99
CA SER A 257 5.28 -14.10 17.20
C SER A 257 4.82 -12.66 17.48
N LEU A 258 3.56 -12.49 17.89
CA LEU A 258 3.01 -11.18 18.22
C LEU A 258 3.07 -10.95 19.73
N LYS A 259 3.65 -9.83 20.18
CA LYS A 259 3.66 -9.40 21.58
C LYS A 259 2.91 -8.09 21.76
N LEU A 260 2.22 -7.94 22.88
CA LEU A 260 1.48 -6.72 23.23
C LEU A 260 2.41 -5.58 23.67
N LYS A 261 3.54 -5.91 24.33
CA LYS A 261 4.54 -4.95 24.81
C LYS A 261 5.94 -5.50 24.58
N SER A 262 6.91 -4.61 24.41
CA SER A 262 8.33 -4.97 24.44
C SER A 262 8.71 -5.30 25.88
N ASP A 263 8.96 -6.56 26.18
CA ASP A 263 9.41 -7.06 27.50
C ASP A 263 10.93 -7.09 27.64
N GLY A 264 11.65 -6.47 26.70
CA GLY A 264 13.12 -6.45 26.69
C GLY A 264 13.77 -7.77 26.23
N SER A 265 13.01 -8.78 25.89
CA SER A 265 13.54 -10.00 25.28
C SER A 265 13.74 -9.77 23.78
N ASN A 266 14.99 -9.76 23.34
CA ASN A 266 15.38 -9.75 21.92
C ASN A 266 15.18 -11.16 21.31
N ASP A 267 13.95 -11.49 21.01
CA ASP A 267 13.64 -12.65 20.17
C ASP A 267 13.54 -12.14 18.73
N ASP A 268 14.46 -12.56 17.86
CA ASP A 268 14.62 -12.06 16.47
C ASP A 268 13.36 -12.22 15.61
N LYS A 269 12.39 -13.06 16.04
CA LYS A 269 11.10 -13.31 15.37
C LYS A 269 9.90 -12.79 16.15
N THR A 270 10.02 -11.63 16.80
CA THR A 270 8.91 -11.06 17.55
C THR A 270 8.58 -9.65 17.07
N VAL A 271 7.30 -9.41 16.74
CA VAL A 271 6.79 -8.09 16.33
C VAL A 271 5.74 -7.63 17.34
N THR A 272 5.83 -6.37 17.75
CA THR A 272 4.88 -5.78 18.70
C THR A 272 3.67 -5.18 17.96
N LYS A 273 2.51 -5.13 18.64
CA LYS A 273 1.32 -4.46 18.12
C LYS A 273 1.61 -2.99 17.74
N ALA A 274 2.43 -2.29 18.51
CA ALA A 274 2.81 -0.91 18.23
C ALA A 274 3.58 -0.75 16.90
N GLN A 275 4.46 -1.69 16.59
CA GLN A 275 5.19 -1.71 15.32
C GLN A 275 4.25 -1.93 14.11
N ILE A 276 3.26 -2.82 14.26
CA ILE A 276 2.26 -3.03 13.20
C ILE A 276 1.41 -1.77 13.00
N ILE A 277 0.96 -1.13 14.08
CA ILE A 277 0.19 0.12 14.01
C ILE A 277 1.02 1.20 13.33
N ALA A 278 2.31 1.35 13.66
CA ALA A 278 3.20 2.31 13.01
C ALA A 278 3.34 2.05 11.49
N ALA A 279 3.43 0.79 11.07
CA ALA A 279 3.43 0.43 9.66
C ALA A 279 2.12 0.83 8.95
N ILE A 280 0.96 0.59 9.61
CA ILE A 280 -0.37 0.92 9.09
C ILE A 280 -0.55 2.44 8.96
N GLU A 281 -0.09 3.21 9.93
CA GLU A 281 -0.15 4.67 9.90
C GLU A 281 0.71 5.25 8.79
N ARG A 282 1.93 4.72 8.58
CA ARG A 282 2.79 5.11 7.44
C ARG A 282 2.15 4.81 6.10
N GLY A 283 1.44 3.68 5.99
CA GLY A 283 0.79 3.27 4.75
C GLY A 283 -0.46 4.07 4.40
N ASN A 284 -1.06 4.79 5.35
CA ASN A 284 -2.22 5.68 5.15
C ASN A 284 -3.33 5.07 4.26
N GLY A 285 -3.67 3.80 4.47
CA GLY A 285 -4.67 3.07 3.70
C GLY A 285 -4.17 2.43 2.40
N SER A 286 -2.88 2.53 2.09
CA SER A 286 -2.19 1.82 1.01
C SER A 286 -1.62 0.50 1.52
N ALA A 287 -2.03 -0.63 0.93
CA ALA A 287 -1.45 -1.93 1.27
C ALA A 287 0.03 -2.02 0.92
N ARG A 288 0.43 -1.47 -0.25
CA ARG A 288 1.84 -1.45 -0.69
C ARG A 288 2.72 -0.80 0.36
N ASP A 289 2.40 0.44 0.73
CA ASP A 289 3.25 1.23 1.61
C ASP A 289 3.27 0.66 3.04
N THR A 290 2.12 0.11 3.49
CA THR A 290 2.03 -0.59 4.77
C THR A 290 2.91 -1.84 4.80
N LEU A 291 2.85 -2.69 3.76
CA LEU A 291 3.61 -3.93 3.72
C LEU A 291 5.11 -3.68 3.53
N THR A 292 5.49 -2.67 2.74
CA THR A 292 6.88 -2.24 2.62
C THR A 292 7.42 -1.72 3.96
N ALA A 293 6.62 -0.93 4.69
CA ALA A 293 6.99 -0.50 6.04
C ALA A 293 7.10 -1.68 7.02
N LEU A 294 6.21 -2.67 6.91
CA LEU A 294 6.24 -3.87 7.74
C LEU A 294 7.47 -4.73 7.44
N SER A 295 7.82 -4.95 6.16
CA SER A 295 9.04 -5.65 5.75
C SER A 295 10.28 -5.00 6.34
N THR A 296 10.34 -3.67 6.30
CA THR A 296 11.44 -2.89 6.88
C THR A 296 11.57 -3.10 8.40
N ILE A 297 10.44 -3.13 9.12
CA ILE A 297 10.40 -3.38 10.57
C ILE A 297 10.90 -4.79 10.89
N VAL A 298 10.46 -5.76 10.12
CA VAL A 298 10.80 -7.18 10.31
C VAL A 298 12.26 -7.45 9.96
N ALA A 299 12.83 -6.78 8.97
CA ALA A 299 14.25 -6.87 8.60
C ALA A 299 15.21 -6.28 9.67
N GLY A 300 14.67 -5.86 10.83
CA GLY A 300 15.49 -5.30 11.92
C GLY A 300 15.90 -3.83 11.67
N ALA A 301 15.53 -3.25 10.53
CA ALA A 301 15.55 -1.81 10.34
C ALA A 301 14.41 -1.22 11.22
N GLN A 302 14.59 -1.26 12.56
CA GLN A 302 13.70 -0.59 13.50
C GLN A 302 13.52 0.81 12.94
N GLY A 303 12.26 1.19 12.73
CA GLY A 303 11.94 2.42 12.06
C GLY A 303 12.76 3.58 12.60
N VAL A 304 13.89 3.86 11.95
CA VAL A 304 14.81 4.96 12.28
C VAL A 304 14.00 6.24 12.36
N ALA A 305 13.01 6.43 11.46
CA ALA A 305 12.10 7.58 11.48
C ALA A 305 11.30 7.72 12.78
N ASN A 306 10.75 6.65 13.37
CA ASN A 306 10.05 6.74 14.66
C ASN A 306 11.02 6.99 15.83
N SER A 307 12.23 6.44 15.76
CA SER A 307 13.31 6.75 16.68
C SER A 307 13.73 8.21 16.56
N THR A 308 13.98 8.69 15.34
CA THR A 308 14.39 10.07 15.05
C THR A 308 13.30 11.08 15.45
N ASN A 309 12.02 10.82 15.11
CA ASN A 309 10.91 11.69 15.50
C ASN A 309 10.75 11.76 17.02
N ASN A 310 10.83 10.64 17.74
CA ASN A 310 10.77 10.62 19.20
C ASN A 310 11.97 11.33 19.85
N MET A 311 13.17 11.20 19.26
CA MET A 311 14.35 11.93 19.72
C MET A 311 14.18 13.43 19.48
N LEU A 312 13.66 13.83 18.31
CA LEU A 312 13.36 15.23 17.99
C LEU A 312 12.30 15.81 18.93
N LEU A 313 11.19 15.10 19.18
CA LEU A 313 10.19 15.52 20.17
C LEU A 313 10.83 15.80 21.53
N ARG A 314 11.64 14.86 22.02
CA ARG A 314 12.32 15.03 23.31
C ARG A 314 13.28 16.22 23.33
N SER A 315 14.10 16.39 22.28
CA SER A 315 15.09 17.46 22.23
C SER A 315 14.46 18.84 22.03
N VAL A 316 13.44 18.94 21.19
CA VAL A 316 12.71 20.18 20.88
C VAL A 316 11.92 20.67 22.09
N PHE A 317 11.10 19.80 22.71
CA PHE A 317 10.29 20.20 23.87
C PHE A 317 11.11 20.31 25.18
N LYS A 318 12.31 19.75 25.22
CA LYS A 318 13.34 20.08 26.22
C LYS A 318 14.21 21.30 25.86
N ARG A 319 13.94 21.92 24.70
CA ARG A 319 14.62 23.13 24.19
C ARG A 319 16.14 22.96 24.00
N LYS A 320 16.58 21.77 23.66
CA LYS A 320 17.99 21.41 23.46
C LYS A 320 18.43 21.60 22.00
N ARG A 321 18.75 22.84 21.59
CA ARG A 321 19.11 23.19 20.21
C ARG A 321 20.24 22.35 19.62
N GLY A 322 21.35 22.21 20.36
CA GLY A 322 22.51 21.45 19.89
C GLY A 322 22.21 19.95 19.69
N GLU A 323 21.40 19.35 20.58
CA GLU A 323 20.95 17.98 20.46
C GLU A 323 20.03 17.80 19.24
N THR A 324 19.12 18.75 19.00
CA THR A 324 18.22 18.73 17.83
C THR A 324 18.99 18.79 16.52
N ILE A 325 19.97 19.69 16.39
CA ILE A 325 20.83 19.80 15.20
C ILE A 325 21.61 18.50 14.98
N ARG A 326 22.18 17.91 16.03
CA ARG A 326 22.91 16.65 15.94
C ARG A 326 22.03 15.53 15.42
N ILE A 327 20.81 15.38 15.96
CA ILE A 327 19.84 14.36 15.52
C ILE A 327 19.53 14.53 14.03
N LEU A 328 19.30 15.76 13.54
CA LEU A 328 19.04 16.04 12.14
C LEU A 328 20.28 15.74 11.26
N THR A 329 21.47 16.02 11.76
CA THR A 329 22.73 15.71 11.06
C THR A 329 22.92 14.20 10.91
N ASP A 330 22.71 13.46 11.99
CA ASP A 330 22.87 12.01 12.03
C ASP A 330 21.80 11.36 11.11
N ALA A 331 20.56 11.84 11.13
CA ALA A 331 19.49 11.36 10.26
C ALA A 331 19.83 11.60 8.76
N ALA A 332 20.32 12.80 8.41
CA ALA A 332 20.75 13.10 7.04
C ALA A 332 21.91 12.20 6.59
N SER A 333 22.87 11.94 7.48
CA SER A 333 24.04 11.07 7.20
C SER A 333 23.62 9.61 7.01
N ASN A 334 22.53 9.19 7.66
CA ASN A 334 21.92 7.87 7.50
C ASN A 334 20.97 7.76 6.30
N GLY A 335 20.85 8.81 5.48
CA GLY A 335 20.03 8.83 4.27
C GLY A 335 18.53 9.03 4.52
N GLU A 336 18.12 9.49 5.72
CA GLU A 336 16.72 9.83 5.96
C GLU A 336 16.30 11.07 5.18
N SER A 337 15.12 11.04 4.56
CA SER A 337 14.59 12.19 3.83
C SER A 337 14.19 13.31 4.78
N MET A 338 14.66 14.51 4.56
CA MET A 338 14.31 15.69 5.34
C MET A 338 12.81 16.04 5.21
N ASP A 339 12.22 15.81 4.03
CA ASP A 339 10.78 15.96 3.81
C ASP A 339 9.98 15.02 4.70
N SER A 340 10.42 13.76 4.80
CA SER A 340 9.79 12.74 5.65
C SER A 340 9.87 13.10 7.13
N ILE A 341 11.01 13.64 7.58
CA ILE A 341 11.20 14.08 8.97
C ILE A 341 10.26 15.25 9.28
N ALA A 342 10.23 16.27 8.42
CA ALA A 342 9.39 17.45 8.63
C ALA A 342 7.89 17.10 8.60
N SER A 343 7.45 16.26 7.65
CA SER A 343 6.08 15.80 7.54
C SER A 343 5.66 14.96 8.75
N THR A 344 6.46 13.98 9.16
CA THR A 344 6.16 13.13 10.32
C THR A 344 6.09 13.95 11.62
N PHE A 345 6.95 14.96 11.76
CA PHE A 345 6.92 15.84 12.92
C PHE A 345 5.68 16.74 12.92
N ALA A 346 5.27 17.27 11.75
CA ALA A 346 4.06 18.07 11.59
C ALA A 346 2.81 17.24 11.90
N ASP A 347 2.71 16.00 11.41
CA ASP A 347 1.61 15.08 11.71
C ASP A 347 1.51 14.80 13.22
N THR A 348 2.66 14.62 13.86
CA THR A 348 2.73 14.43 15.31
C THR A 348 2.25 15.67 16.08
N LEU A 349 2.61 16.87 15.65
CA LEU A 349 2.07 18.12 16.22
C LEU A 349 0.55 18.22 16.05
N GLY A 350 0.03 17.84 14.89
CA GLY A 350 -1.42 17.75 14.63
C GLY A 350 -2.13 16.81 15.62
N ARG A 351 -1.50 15.67 15.92
CA ARG A 351 -2.02 14.74 16.91
C ARG A 351 -1.97 15.31 18.34
N ILE A 352 -0.89 16.02 18.69
CA ILE A 352 -0.77 16.71 19.99
C ILE A 352 -1.86 17.78 20.15
N ILE A 353 -2.17 18.55 19.11
CA ILE A 353 -3.26 19.53 19.10
C ILE A 353 -4.59 18.82 19.37
N ALA A 354 -4.88 17.76 18.65
CA ALA A 354 -6.11 16.98 18.81
C ALA A 354 -6.30 16.47 20.25
N LEU A 355 -5.23 15.97 20.88
CA LEU A 355 -5.24 15.55 22.28
C LEU A 355 -5.46 16.73 23.24
N SER A 356 -4.87 17.89 22.95
CA SER A 356 -5.03 19.11 23.75
C SER A 356 -6.45 19.67 23.67
N ASP A 357 -7.14 19.48 22.53
CA ASP A 357 -8.53 19.88 22.30
C ASP A 357 -9.55 18.83 22.81
N GLY A 358 -9.10 17.81 23.51
CA GLY A 358 -9.95 16.84 24.22
C GLY A 358 -10.35 15.61 23.37
N ILE A 359 -9.76 15.39 22.20
CA ILE A 359 -9.94 14.14 21.47
C ILE A 359 -9.29 13.00 22.28
N PRO A 360 -9.98 11.88 22.52
CA PRO A 360 -9.46 10.81 23.35
C PRO A 360 -8.12 10.28 22.84
N ALA A 361 -7.20 10.01 23.75
CA ALA A 361 -5.96 9.31 23.45
C ALA A 361 -6.26 7.91 22.94
N SER A 362 -5.59 7.50 21.87
CA SER A 362 -5.62 6.11 21.39
C SER A 362 -4.51 5.30 22.06
N ASP A 363 -4.64 3.96 22.01
CA ASP A 363 -3.58 3.06 22.51
C ASP A 363 -2.27 3.20 21.73
N SER A 364 -2.35 3.76 20.51
CA SER A 364 -1.20 4.03 19.65
C SER A 364 -0.45 5.33 19.98
N ASP A 365 -1.03 6.21 20.84
CA ASP A 365 -0.38 7.48 21.17
C ASP A 365 0.74 7.26 22.21
N PRO A 366 2.01 7.54 21.88
CA PRO A 366 3.11 7.43 22.84
C PRO A 366 2.90 8.32 24.06
N ASP A 367 3.37 7.89 25.23
CA ASP A 367 3.28 8.67 26.47
C ASP A 367 3.93 10.06 26.36
N ILE A 368 4.98 10.18 25.52
CA ILE A 368 5.64 11.45 25.26
C ILE A 368 4.68 12.47 24.64
N ILE A 369 3.83 12.06 23.68
CA ILE A 369 2.85 12.93 23.01
C ILE A 369 1.78 13.37 24.02
N ARG A 370 1.29 12.45 24.86
CA ARG A 370 0.30 12.74 25.89
C ARG A 370 0.82 13.73 26.93
N ASN A 371 2.10 13.62 27.29
CA ASN A 371 2.74 14.54 28.22
C ASN A 371 2.95 15.92 27.62
N ILE A 372 3.44 16.00 26.37
CA ILE A 372 3.64 17.26 25.67
C ILE A 372 2.31 18.01 25.47
N ALA A 373 1.21 17.30 25.15
CA ALA A 373 -0.13 17.90 24.98
C ALA A 373 -0.62 18.66 26.23
N LYS A 374 -0.13 18.29 27.43
CA LYS A 374 -0.48 18.94 28.69
C LYS A 374 0.40 20.14 29.03
N MET A 375 1.57 20.31 28.35
CA MET A 375 2.56 21.31 28.71
C MET A 375 2.37 22.67 28.04
N TYR A 376 1.72 22.71 26.87
CA TYR A 376 1.60 23.91 26.06
C TYR A 376 0.19 24.09 25.53
N HIS A 377 -0.14 25.34 25.11
CA HIS A 377 -1.46 25.66 24.55
C HIS A 377 -1.55 25.17 23.08
N PRO A 378 -2.71 24.68 22.58
CA PRO A 378 -2.90 24.21 21.20
C PRO A 378 -2.40 25.20 20.13
N ARG A 379 -2.54 26.51 20.36
CA ARG A 379 -2.06 27.56 19.45
C ARG A 379 -0.54 27.58 19.27
N ASP A 380 0.21 27.14 20.28
CA ASP A 380 1.67 27.10 20.19
C ASP A 380 2.11 25.96 19.26
N PHE A 381 1.45 24.82 19.35
CA PHE A 381 1.66 23.69 18.42
C PHE A 381 1.25 24.04 16.98
N ALA A 382 0.13 24.79 16.79
CA ALA A 382 -0.29 25.25 15.47
C ALA A 382 0.78 26.16 14.83
N SER A 383 1.43 27.04 15.62
CA SER A 383 2.55 27.86 15.13
C SER A 383 3.76 27.00 14.76
N CYS A 384 4.07 25.96 15.53
CA CYS A 384 5.13 25.00 15.20
C CYS A 384 4.82 24.23 13.89
N MET A 385 3.58 23.83 13.68
CA MET A 385 3.15 23.21 12.40
C MET A 385 3.35 24.15 11.21
N THR A 386 3.06 25.44 11.36
CA THR A 386 3.31 26.42 10.29
C THR A 386 4.80 26.46 9.91
N PHE A 387 5.72 26.43 10.89
CA PHE A 387 7.15 26.38 10.59
C PHE A 387 7.56 25.13 9.81
N MET A 388 6.97 23.97 10.10
CA MET A 388 7.21 22.74 9.34
C MET A 388 6.62 22.85 7.93
N GLY A 389 5.41 23.41 7.78
CA GLY A 389 4.79 23.67 6.49
C GLY A 389 5.63 24.61 5.61
N ASP A 390 6.20 25.68 6.17
CA ASP A 390 7.09 26.60 5.47
C ASP A 390 8.36 25.86 4.99
N ALA A 391 8.93 24.97 5.81
CA ALA A 391 10.09 24.18 5.42
C ALA A 391 9.76 23.23 4.26
N LEU A 392 8.63 22.51 4.31
CA LEU A 392 8.17 21.63 3.25
C LEU A 392 7.92 22.40 1.94
N ALA A 393 7.29 23.57 2.03
CA ALA A 393 7.09 24.44 0.87
C ALA A 393 8.42 24.92 0.29
N GLY A 394 9.38 25.35 1.13
CA GLY A 394 10.69 25.78 0.70
C GLY A 394 11.49 24.69 -0.02
N MET A 395 11.42 23.46 0.46
CA MET A 395 12.03 22.28 -0.18
C MET A 395 11.40 21.97 -1.54
N ALA A 396 10.09 22.08 -1.65
CA ALA A 396 9.36 21.84 -2.90
C ALA A 396 9.71 22.84 -4.02
N TRP A 397 10.14 24.05 -3.67
CA TRP A 397 10.59 25.09 -4.64
C TRP A 397 12.03 24.87 -5.10
N GLY A 398 12.76 23.89 -4.54
CA GLY A 398 14.06 23.44 -5.02
C GLY A 398 15.24 24.42 -4.83
N ALA A 399 15.10 25.46 -4.00
CA ALA A 399 16.08 26.52 -3.83
C ALA A 399 16.98 26.30 -2.60
N GLY A 400 17.78 25.23 -2.56
CA GLY A 400 18.77 25.02 -1.51
C GLY A 400 18.83 23.62 -0.90
N ASP A 401 19.66 23.44 0.13
CA ASP A 401 19.78 22.18 0.84
C ASP A 401 18.51 21.93 1.69
N PRO A 402 17.77 20.83 1.48
CA PRO A 402 16.59 20.47 2.25
C PRO A 402 16.82 20.47 3.77
N ARG A 403 18.00 20.09 4.22
CA ARG A 403 18.39 20.06 5.62
C ARG A 403 18.30 21.44 6.27
N VAL A 404 18.75 22.49 5.57
CA VAL A 404 18.75 23.86 6.11
C VAL A 404 17.34 24.35 6.41
N TYR A 405 16.36 24.06 5.53
CA TYR A 405 14.96 24.42 5.76
C TYR A 405 14.40 23.77 7.03
N VAL A 406 14.70 22.48 7.21
CA VAL A 406 14.22 21.72 8.36
C VAL A 406 14.91 22.19 9.65
N GLU A 407 16.22 22.44 9.65
CA GLU A 407 16.95 23.00 10.79
C GLU A 407 16.36 24.34 11.22
N ILE A 408 16.09 25.25 10.26
CA ILE A 408 15.49 26.56 10.55
C ILE A 408 14.10 26.39 11.19
N ALA A 409 13.25 25.47 10.71
CA ALA A 409 11.94 25.22 11.26
C ALA A 409 12.01 24.73 12.71
N PHE A 410 12.90 23.80 13.00
CA PHE A 410 13.12 23.31 14.36
C PHE A 410 13.68 24.39 15.29
N MET A 411 14.59 25.24 14.81
CA MET A 411 15.12 26.35 15.60
C MET A 411 14.02 27.38 15.94
N LYS A 412 13.20 27.77 14.97
CA LYS A 412 12.01 28.63 15.17
C LYS A 412 11.05 28.02 16.19
N THR A 413 10.83 26.70 16.13
CA THR A 413 9.99 25.96 17.08
C THR A 413 10.57 26.09 18.50
N ILE A 414 11.86 25.84 18.70
CA ILE A 414 12.52 25.94 19.99
C ILE A 414 12.47 27.38 20.50
N ASP A 415 12.72 28.38 19.65
CA ASP A 415 12.66 29.81 20.03
C ASP A 415 11.26 30.23 20.51
N LEU A 416 10.20 29.70 19.86
CA LEU A 416 8.83 29.94 20.30
C LEU A 416 8.58 29.36 21.71
N LEU A 417 8.99 28.12 21.92
CA LEU A 417 8.83 27.42 23.19
C LEU A 417 9.62 28.07 24.32
N ASP A 418 10.84 28.56 24.07
CA ASP A 418 11.65 29.32 25.02
C ASP A 418 10.96 30.60 25.49
N ARG A 419 10.43 31.41 24.54
CA ARG A 419 9.70 32.65 24.84
C ARG A 419 8.46 32.40 25.72
N LYS A 420 7.74 31.31 25.43
CA LYS A 420 6.51 30.94 26.16
C LYS A 420 6.84 30.48 27.57
N HIS A 421 7.89 29.71 27.77
CA HIS A 421 8.33 29.30 29.11
C HIS A 421 8.74 30.52 29.96
N ALA A 422 9.57 31.40 29.40
CA ALA A 422 10.00 32.61 30.09
C ALA A 422 8.84 33.57 30.46
N ALA A 423 7.73 33.55 29.67
CA ALA A 423 6.53 34.32 29.98
C ALA A 423 5.67 33.69 31.09
N ASN A 424 5.67 32.35 31.19
CA ASN A 424 4.96 31.64 32.25
C ASN A 424 5.68 31.78 33.63
N ASP A 425 7.02 31.65 33.63
CA ASP A 425 7.83 31.84 34.86
C ASP A 425 7.67 33.25 35.45
N LYS A 426 7.42 34.28 34.64
CA LYS A 426 7.14 35.66 35.10
C LYS A 426 5.71 35.88 35.60
N LYS A 427 4.79 34.95 35.39
CA LYS A 427 3.41 35.04 35.90
C LYS A 427 3.24 34.30 37.22
N GLU A 428 4.17 33.41 37.56
CA GLU A 428 4.18 32.64 38.81
C GLU A 428 5.03 33.31 39.90
N GLN A 429 5.80 34.35 39.55
CA GLN A 429 6.49 35.27 40.46
C GLN A 429 5.63 36.53 40.72
#